data_e31d9f9f35dbaa53c09679a977c8a5db
#
_entry.id   e31d9f9f35dbaa53c09679a977c8a5db
#
_cell.length_a   1.000
_cell.length_b   1.000
_cell.length_c   1.000
_cell.angle_alpha   90.00
_cell.angle_beta   90.00
_cell.angle_gamma   90.00
#
_symmetry.space_group_name_H-M   'P 1'
#
loop_
_entity.id
_entity.type
_entity.pdbx_description
1 polymer ?
#
loop_
_entity_poly.entity_id
_entity_poly.type
_entity_poly.pdbx_seq_one_letter_code
_entity_poly.pdbx_strand_id
1 'polypeptide(L)'
;MPFIRTQKIVYDEQHRIVSGSASIVDVKYVPSQGKAHSKQTVRESLGAVVLLESKRKGIFLSKTRGLVEYDADMDAFTPVEADDARLTDSRITFTPSVHVVFGDVYGLLHFLHKSGFLSILQTAFPDKLQYERLLAHTLHGVLKDGSRISCNDFIAKSVASFLISEVPLISLKSDSVFFGFMGTDEAKMKFFKAYVSAMRENNPKFGRGCYVDSTPLPNDISDNPFNALCSHGLKGCSIQVRLVLILDELTGLPVWYDIIPGNLLDVSTVRTVFDKVAAALDIEVDSLVVDAGYVSKEMIGMCHIGTEKSVIGRMPNRKGFLFEELY
;
A
#
# COMPACT_ATOMS: atom_id res chain seq x y z
N MET A 1 22.59 -0.69 -37.40
CA MET A 1 21.63 -1.82 -37.35
C MET A 1 21.92 -2.60 -36.09
N PRO A 2 20.89 -3.02 -35.38
CA PRO A 2 21.04 -3.84 -34.19
C PRO A 2 21.52 -5.25 -34.55
N PHE A 3 22.17 -5.93 -33.61
CA PHE A 3 22.54 -7.33 -33.70
C PHE A 3 22.49 -7.99 -32.33
N ILE A 4 22.41 -9.32 -32.32
CA ILE A 4 22.40 -10.11 -31.10
C ILE A 4 23.84 -10.41 -30.68
N ARG A 5 24.21 -9.94 -29.48
CA ARG A 5 25.46 -10.32 -28.82
C ARG A 5 25.18 -11.39 -27.80
N THR A 6 25.83 -12.50 -27.95
CA THR A 6 25.75 -13.62 -27.00
C THR A 6 26.95 -13.60 -26.04
N GLN A 7 26.71 -14.08 -24.81
CA GLN A 7 27.74 -14.19 -23.77
C GLN A 7 27.65 -15.55 -23.10
N LYS A 8 28.80 -16.16 -22.85
CA LYS A 8 28.93 -17.43 -22.10
C LYS A 8 28.05 -18.55 -22.63
N ILE A 9 27.96 -18.72 -23.95
CA ILE A 9 27.22 -19.85 -24.52
C ILE A 9 28.01 -21.12 -24.25
N VAL A 10 27.33 -22.11 -23.68
CA VAL A 10 27.84 -23.47 -23.45
C VAL A 10 27.01 -24.41 -24.31
N TYR A 11 27.71 -25.28 -25.06
CA TYR A 11 27.10 -26.31 -25.89
C TYR A 11 27.31 -27.69 -25.27
N ASP A 12 26.38 -28.61 -25.50
CA ASP A 12 26.55 -30.02 -25.17
C ASP A 12 27.31 -30.77 -26.28
N GLU A 13 27.52 -32.07 -26.08
CA GLU A 13 28.18 -32.97 -27.06
C GLU A 13 27.45 -33.05 -28.42
N GLN A 14 26.16 -32.67 -28.43
CA GLN A 14 25.32 -32.66 -29.63
C GLN A 14 25.16 -31.25 -30.22
N HIS A 15 26.02 -30.31 -29.81
CA HIS A 15 26.00 -28.90 -30.26
C HIS A 15 24.70 -28.14 -29.93
N ARG A 16 23.95 -28.56 -28.92
CA ARG A 16 22.78 -27.84 -28.45
C ARG A 16 23.16 -26.86 -27.36
N ILE A 17 22.50 -25.71 -27.30
CA ILE A 17 22.77 -24.68 -26.30
C ILE A 17 22.26 -25.18 -24.94
N VAL A 18 23.16 -25.28 -23.95
CA VAL A 18 22.84 -25.66 -22.57
C VAL A 18 22.65 -24.43 -21.71
N SER A 19 23.44 -23.40 -21.92
CA SER A 19 23.35 -22.13 -21.22
C SER A 19 23.95 -21.01 -22.05
N GLY A 20 23.55 -19.79 -21.76
CA GLY A 20 24.07 -18.59 -22.39
C GLY A 20 23.13 -17.42 -22.18
N SER A 21 23.61 -16.21 -22.36
CA SER A 21 22.80 -15.01 -22.35
C SER A 21 23.01 -14.18 -23.60
N ALA A 22 22.01 -13.38 -23.94
CA ALA A 22 22.08 -12.51 -25.10
C ALA A 22 21.58 -11.10 -24.80
N SER A 23 22.04 -10.17 -25.61
CA SER A 23 21.64 -8.77 -25.54
C SER A 23 21.56 -8.17 -26.95
N ILE A 24 20.67 -7.22 -27.15
CA ILE A 24 20.60 -6.39 -28.35
C ILE A 24 21.68 -5.32 -28.25
N VAL A 25 22.47 -5.21 -29.28
CA VAL A 25 23.57 -4.24 -29.38
C VAL A 25 23.36 -3.37 -30.61
N ASP A 26 23.30 -2.07 -30.39
CA ASP A 26 23.31 -1.08 -31.47
C ASP A 26 24.73 -0.68 -31.85
N VAL A 27 24.97 -0.56 -33.15
CA VAL A 27 26.25 -0.11 -33.71
C VAL A 27 26.06 1.26 -34.33
N LYS A 28 26.80 2.25 -33.82
CA LYS A 28 26.90 3.57 -34.43
C LYS A 28 28.32 3.77 -34.97
N TYR A 29 28.44 4.16 -36.22
CA TYR A 29 29.71 4.62 -36.78
C TYR A 29 29.93 6.07 -36.36
N VAL A 30 31.06 6.29 -35.67
CA VAL A 30 31.47 7.64 -35.28
C VAL A 30 32.64 8.01 -36.23
N PRO A 31 32.46 9.02 -37.10
CA PRO A 31 33.52 9.51 -37.93
C PRO A 31 34.62 10.13 -37.06
N SER A 32 35.84 9.68 -37.15
CA SER A 32 37.01 10.31 -36.54
C SER A 32 38.06 10.58 -37.59
N GLN A 33 38.84 11.63 -37.38
CA GLN A 33 39.97 11.98 -38.28
C GLN A 33 40.93 10.79 -38.38
N GLY A 34 40.86 10.02 -39.47
CA GLY A 34 41.79 8.99 -39.85
C GLY A 34 41.34 7.53 -39.78
N LYS A 35 40.41 7.13 -38.93
CA LYS A 35 39.79 5.78 -38.89
C LYS A 35 38.41 5.82 -38.31
N ALA A 36 37.42 5.32 -39.05
CA ALA A 36 36.06 5.17 -38.52
C ALA A 36 36.02 4.11 -37.40
N HIS A 37 35.59 4.49 -36.21
CA HIS A 37 35.38 3.58 -35.10
C HIS A 37 33.91 3.25 -34.94
N SER A 38 33.54 1.97 -34.82
CA SER A 38 32.23 1.55 -34.49
C SER A 38 32.04 1.58 -32.95
N LYS A 39 31.12 2.39 -32.45
CA LYS A 39 30.70 2.38 -31.05
C LYS A 39 29.53 1.41 -30.89
N GLN A 40 29.71 0.41 -30.02
CA GLN A 40 28.67 -0.57 -29.68
C GLN A 40 28.06 -0.20 -28.35
N THR A 41 26.73 -0.15 -28.30
CA THR A 41 25.99 0.15 -27.07
C THR A 41 24.96 -0.95 -26.85
N VAL A 42 24.95 -1.56 -25.67
CA VAL A 42 23.91 -2.53 -25.28
C VAL A 42 22.60 -1.76 -25.09
N ARG A 43 21.59 -2.12 -25.87
CA ARG A 43 20.26 -1.51 -25.81
C ARG A 43 19.35 -2.19 -24.78
N GLU A 44 19.31 -3.52 -24.83
CA GLU A 44 18.44 -4.32 -24.00
C GLU A 44 19.00 -5.73 -23.80
N SER A 45 18.72 -6.35 -22.64
CA SER A 45 19.01 -7.77 -22.41
C SER A 45 17.88 -8.64 -22.93
N LEU A 46 18.21 -9.61 -23.78
CA LEU A 46 17.28 -10.62 -24.29
C LEU A 46 17.04 -11.75 -23.29
N GLY A 47 17.93 -11.94 -22.32
CA GLY A 47 17.84 -13.03 -21.35
C GLY A 47 18.61 -14.29 -21.77
N ALA A 48 18.12 -15.47 -21.35
CA ALA A 48 18.76 -16.74 -21.68
C ALA A 48 18.53 -17.10 -23.15
N VAL A 49 19.58 -17.60 -23.81
CA VAL A 49 19.50 -18.07 -25.19
C VAL A 49 18.89 -19.46 -25.20
N VAL A 50 17.79 -19.64 -25.91
CA VAL A 50 17.09 -20.92 -26.10
C VAL A 50 17.48 -21.56 -27.44
N LEU A 51 17.34 -20.79 -28.51
CA LEU A 51 17.71 -21.15 -29.85
C LEU A 51 18.36 -19.96 -30.52
N LEU A 52 19.48 -20.18 -31.21
CA LEU A 52 20.16 -19.13 -31.96
C LEU A 52 20.23 -19.57 -33.42
N GLU A 53 19.42 -18.98 -34.27
CA GLU A 53 19.45 -19.25 -35.70
C GLU A 53 20.59 -18.48 -36.37
N SER A 54 20.85 -17.29 -35.93
CA SER A 54 21.93 -16.42 -36.42
C SER A 54 22.30 -15.32 -35.43
N LYS A 55 23.31 -14.49 -35.77
CA LYS A 55 23.56 -13.26 -35.00
C LYS A 55 22.47 -12.20 -35.12
N ARG A 56 21.42 -12.47 -35.89
CA ARG A 56 20.34 -11.53 -36.14
C ARG A 56 18.97 -12.07 -35.68
N LYS A 57 18.85 -13.38 -35.49
CA LYS A 57 17.58 -14.01 -35.15
C LYS A 57 17.77 -15.16 -34.17
N GLY A 58 16.86 -15.26 -33.21
CA GLY A 58 16.88 -16.34 -32.22
C GLY A 58 15.73 -16.27 -31.25
N ILE A 59 15.56 -17.35 -30.47
CA ILE A 59 14.55 -17.44 -29.39
C ILE A 59 15.25 -17.30 -28.05
N PHE A 60 14.66 -16.47 -27.18
CA PHE A 60 15.22 -16.10 -25.90
C PHE A 60 14.18 -16.20 -24.78
N LEU A 61 14.62 -16.57 -23.59
CA LEU A 61 13.82 -16.47 -22.40
C LEU A 61 14.12 -15.13 -21.72
N SER A 62 13.28 -14.15 -22.01
CA SER A 62 13.36 -12.81 -21.40
C SER A 62 12.69 -12.79 -20.03
N LYS A 63 13.32 -12.08 -19.08
CA LYS A 63 12.73 -11.87 -17.74
C LYS A 63 11.45 -11.04 -17.77
N THR A 64 11.28 -10.20 -18.76
CA THR A 64 10.17 -9.25 -18.86
C THR A 64 9.10 -9.65 -19.86
N ARG A 65 9.48 -10.43 -20.90
CA ARG A 65 8.57 -10.79 -22.02
C ARG A 65 8.28 -12.29 -22.10
N GLY A 66 8.87 -13.12 -21.24
CA GLY A 66 8.76 -14.57 -21.34
C GLY A 66 9.54 -15.14 -22.53
N LEU A 67 9.01 -16.17 -23.17
CA LEU A 67 9.61 -16.81 -24.32
C LEU A 67 9.30 -16.01 -25.58
N VAL A 68 10.34 -15.45 -26.20
CA VAL A 68 10.21 -14.55 -27.36
C VAL A 68 11.25 -14.83 -28.42
N GLU A 69 10.84 -14.74 -29.67
CA GLU A 69 11.72 -14.65 -30.81
C GLU A 69 12.07 -13.17 -31.06
N TYR A 70 13.35 -12.87 -31.24
CA TYR A 70 13.79 -11.54 -31.66
C TYR A 70 14.43 -11.63 -33.04
N ASP A 71 13.96 -10.78 -33.92
CA ASP A 71 14.49 -10.60 -35.27
C ASP A 71 15.12 -9.21 -35.38
N ALA A 72 16.45 -9.15 -35.52
CA ALA A 72 17.19 -7.90 -35.61
C ALA A 72 17.06 -7.19 -36.96
N ASP A 73 16.58 -7.88 -38.01
CA ASP A 73 16.32 -7.27 -39.31
C ASP A 73 15.02 -6.49 -39.29
N MET A 74 14.04 -7.00 -38.59
CA MET A 74 12.74 -6.34 -38.39
C MET A 74 12.72 -5.48 -37.11
N ASP A 75 13.71 -5.63 -36.26
CA ASP A 75 13.79 -5.03 -34.91
C ASP A 75 12.52 -5.28 -34.08
N ALA A 76 12.03 -6.52 -34.14
CA ALA A 76 10.74 -6.90 -33.58
C ALA A 76 10.83 -8.15 -32.69
N PHE A 77 9.90 -8.20 -31.72
CA PHE A 77 9.70 -9.35 -30.84
C PHE A 77 8.41 -10.05 -31.23
N THR A 78 8.46 -11.38 -31.34
CA THR A 78 7.30 -12.24 -31.53
C THR A 78 7.20 -13.22 -30.35
N PRO A 79 6.06 -13.32 -29.65
CA PRO A 79 5.86 -14.35 -28.63
C PRO A 79 5.98 -15.73 -29.25
N VAL A 80 6.58 -16.67 -28.52
CA VAL A 80 6.75 -18.05 -28.91
C VAL A 80 6.03 -18.93 -27.90
N GLU A 81 5.19 -19.85 -28.38
CA GLU A 81 4.51 -20.81 -27.51
C GLU A 81 5.48 -21.89 -27.02
N ALA A 82 5.22 -22.45 -25.84
CA ALA A 82 6.11 -23.43 -25.21
C ALA A 82 6.15 -24.77 -25.94
N ASP A 83 5.17 -25.06 -26.78
CA ASP A 83 5.03 -26.23 -27.62
C ASP A 83 5.53 -26.04 -29.08
N ASP A 84 6.20 -24.93 -29.37
CA ASP A 84 6.78 -24.67 -30.69
C ASP A 84 7.75 -25.79 -31.07
N ALA A 85 7.54 -26.36 -32.23
CA ALA A 85 8.31 -27.50 -32.74
C ALA A 85 9.83 -27.25 -32.78
N ARG A 86 10.25 -26.02 -32.93
CA ARG A 86 11.67 -25.62 -32.92
C ARG A 86 12.33 -25.80 -31.55
N LEU A 87 11.54 -25.92 -30.47
CA LEU A 87 12.02 -26.07 -29.10
C LEU A 87 12.20 -27.53 -28.69
N THR A 88 11.70 -28.48 -29.50
CA THR A 88 11.70 -29.90 -29.17
C THR A 88 13.12 -30.46 -28.97
N ASP A 89 14.10 -29.89 -29.65
CA ASP A 89 15.52 -30.25 -29.50
C ASP A 89 16.27 -29.41 -28.46
N SER A 90 15.63 -28.43 -27.86
CA SER A 90 16.28 -27.64 -26.83
C SER A 90 16.24 -28.39 -25.48
N ARG A 91 17.40 -28.51 -24.79
CA ARG A 91 17.46 -29.07 -23.43
C ARG A 91 16.90 -28.15 -22.36
N ILE A 92 16.49 -26.97 -22.72
CA ILE A 92 15.88 -26.02 -21.79
C ILE A 92 14.42 -26.43 -21.64
N THR A 93 14.15 -27.27 -20.67
CA THR A 93 12.78 -27.56 -20.22
C THR A 93 12.21 -26.27 -19.62
N PHE A 94 11.32 -25.62 -20.35
CA PHE A 94 10.55 -24.50 -19.83
C PHE A 94 9.46 -25.06 -18.91
N THR A 95 9.80 -25.27 -17.67
CA THR A 95 8.79 -25.25 -16.61
C THR A 95 8.58 -23.78 -16.31
N PRO A 96 7.44 -23.19 -16.60
CA PRO A 96 7.16 -21.83 -16.19
C PRO A 96 7.24 -21.80 -14.66
N SER A 97 8.39 -21.40 -14.12
CA SER A 97 8.55 -21.25 -12.70
C SER A 97 8.04 -19.87 -12.33
N VAL A 98 6.89 -19.85 -11.66
CA VAL A 98 6.36 -18.62 -11.09
C VAL A 98 7.06 -18.41 -9.74
N HIS A 99 7.93 -17.41 -9.67
CA HIS A 99 8.55 -17.01 -8.41
C HIS A 99 7.72 -15.91 -7.78
N VAL A 100 7.03 -16.23 -6.71
CA VAL A 100 6.23 -15.26 -5.94
C VAL A 100 6.72 -15.15 -4.51
N VAL A 101 6.61 -13.96 -3.93
CA VAL A 101 6.80 -13.74 -2.51
C VAL A 101 5.62 -14.38 -1.78
N PHE A 102 5.91 -15.34 -0.90
CA PHE A 102 4.87 -16.14 -0.25
C PHE A 102 4.70 -15.78 1.23
N GLY A 103 5.77 -15.85 2.02
CA GLY A 103 5.70 -15.99 3.47
C GLY A 103 5.02 -14.84 4.20
N ASP A 104 5.42 -13.61 3.95
CA ASP A 104 4.88 -12.40 4.56
C ASP A 104 3.43 -12.12 4.14
N VAL A 105 3.14 -12.23 2.85
CA VAL A 105 1.78 -12.03 2.32
C VAL A 105 0.84 -13.11 2.83
N TYR A 106 1.27 -14.37 2.80
CA TYR A 106 0.46 -15.48 3.33
C TYR A 106 0.22 -15.33 4.84
N GLY A 107 1.25 -14.99 5.60
CA GLY A 107 1.16 -14.77 7.05
C GLY A 107 0.16 -13.66 7.39
N LEU A 108 0.23 -12.52 6.71
CA LEU A 108 -0.72 -11.43 6.92
C LEU A 108 -2.14 -11.81 6.51
N LEU A 109 -2.34 -12.45 5.36
CA LEU A 109 -3.65 -12.93 4.93
C LEU A 109 -4.24 -13.94 5.91
N HIS A 110 -3.43 -14.88 6.40
CA HIS A 110 -3.85 -15.84 7.41
C HIS A 110 -4.27 -15.14 8.70
N PHE A 111 -3.51 -14.16 9.16
CA PHE A 111 -3.86 -13.35 10.33
C PHE A 111 -5.19 -12.61 10.12
N LEU A 112 -5.36 -11.91 9.00
CA LEU A 112 -6.59 -11.18 8.67
C LEU A 112 -7.81 -12.12 8.57
N HIS A 113 -7.62 -13.33 8.05
CA HIS A 113 -8.67 -14.34 8.00
C HIS A 113 -9.03 -14.85 9.41
N LYS A 114 -8.03 -15.22 10.21
CA LYS A 114 -8.24 -15.76 11.57
C LYS A 114 -8.83 -14.74 12.54
N SER A 115 -8.46 -13.47 12.39
CA SER A 115 -9.04 -12.37 13.18
C SER A 115 -10.47 -11.99 12.77
N GLY A 116 -11.02 -12.58 11.70
CA GLY A 116 -12.32 -12.19 11.14
C GLY A 116 -12.30 -10.88 10.34
N PHE A 117 -11.14 -10.23 10.21
CA PHE A 117 -11.05 -8.92 9.57
C PHE A 117 -11.45 -8.94 8.09
N LEU A 118 -11.15 -10.02 7.36
CA LEU A 118 -11.60 -10.17 5.97
C LEU A 118 -13.13 -10.20 5.86
N SER A 119 -13.82 -10.85 6.79
CA SER A 119 -15.29 -10.87 6.82
C SER A 119 -15.88 -9.49 7.12
N ILE A 120 -15.21 -8.73 8.00
CA ILE A 120 -15.61 -7.34 8.30
C ILE A 120 -15.46 -6.46 7.05
N LEU A 121 -14.33 -6.57 6.34
CA LEU A 121 -14.11 -5.83 5.09
C LEU A 121 -15.16 -6.18 4.04
N GLN A 122 -15.48 -7.47 3.90
CA GLN A 122 -16.45 -7.96 2.92
C GLN A 122 -17.87 -7.51 3.25
N THR A 123 -18.21 -7.45 4.53
CA THR A 123 -19.50 -6.90 5.01
C THR A 123 -19.61 -5.40 4.73
N ALA A 124 -18.55 -4.65 4.97
CA ALA A 124 -18.52 -3.21 4.73
C ALA A 124 -18.53 -2.87 3.22
N PHE A 125 -17.85 -3.67 2.42
CA PHE A 125 -17.64 -3.48 0.98
C PHE A 125 -17.98 -4.77 0.23
N PRO A 126 -19.28 -5.05 -0.01
CA PRO A 126 -19.71 -6.30 -0.65
C PRO A 126 -19.37 -6.38 -2.14
N ASP A 127 -19.09 -5.26 -2.79
CA ASP A 127 -18.60 -5.26 -4.17
C ASP A 127 -17.20 -5.89 -4.23
N LYS A 128 -17.09 -6.98 -4.99
CA LYS A 128 -15.88 -7.79 -5.07
C LYS A 128 -14.67 -6.98 -5.53
N LEU A 129 -14.86 -6.10 -6.50
CA LEU A 129 -13.75 -5.29 -7.04
C LEU A 129 -13.26 -4.27 -6.01
N GLN A 130 -14.17 -3.62 -5.28
CA GLN A 130 -13.83 -2.69 -4.20
C GLN A 130 -13.10 -3.40 -3.06
N TYR A 131 -13.63 -4.55 -2.63
CA TYR A 131 -13.04 -5.38 -1.59
C TYR A 131 -11.63 -5.85 -1.96
N GLU A 132 -11.45 -6.46 -3.12
CA GLU A 132 -10.15 -6.98 -3.57
C GLU A 132 -9.12 -5.86 -3.73
N ARG A 133 -9.53 -4.70 -4.25
CA ARG A 133 -8.67 -3.53 -4.37
C ARG A 133 -8.26 -2.96 -3.01
N LEU A 134 -9.20 -2.87 -2.06
CA LEU A 134 -8.90 -2.45 -0.70
C LEU A 134 -7.92 -3.41 -0.03
N LEU A 135 -8.14 -4.72 -0.18
CA LEU A 135 -7.25 -5.75 0.34
C LEU A 135 -5.84 -5.65 -0.27
N ALA A 136 -5.74 -5.44 -1.59
CA ALA A 136 -4.46 -5.26 -2.27
C ALA A 136 -3.66 -4.08 -1.70
N HIS A 137 -4.31 -2.93 -1.54
CA HIS A 137 -3.68 -1.74 -0.96
C HIS A 137 -3.34 -1.92 0.53
N THR A 138 -4.15 -2.64 1.28
CA THR A 138 -3.89 -2.96 2.69
C THR A 138 -2.64 -3.85 2.81
N LEU A 139 -2.57 -4.93 2.04
CA LEU A 139 -1.39 -5.81 2.02
C LEU A 139 -0.13 -5.06 1.62
N HIS A 140 -0.23 -4.25 0.56
CA HIS A 140 0.89 -3.43 0.11
C HIS A 140 1.33 -2.41 1.17
N GLY A 141 0.39 -1.68 1.77
CA GLY A 141 0.68 -0.64 2.76
C GLY A 141 1.28 -1.18 4.06
N VAL A 142 0.94 -2.42 4.45
CA VAL A 142 1.49 -3.06 5.66
C VAL A 142 2.85 -3.71 5.40
N LEU A 143 3.06 -4.31 4.23
CA LEU A 143 4.23 -5.14 3.94
C LEU A 143 5.32 -4.44 3.15
N LYS A 144 5.03 -3.28 2.57
CA LYS A 144 5.98 -2.55 1.72
C LYS A 144 5.98 -1.06 2.03
N ASP A 145 7.18 -0.53 2.20
CA ASP A 145 7.40 0.91 2.16
C ASP A 145 7.46 1.35 0.69
N GLY A 146 6.56 2.22 0.31
CA GLY A 146 6.61 2.73 -1.06
C GLY A 146 5.35 3.40 -1.55
N SER A 147 5.45 3.95 -2.75
CA SER A 147 4.34 4.59 -3.43
C SER A 147 3.25 3.58 -3.82
N ARG A 148 1.99 4.00 -3.78
CA ARG A 148 0.83 3.23 -4.26
C ARG A 148 1.00 2.69 -5.69
N ILE A 149 1.79 3.36 -6.50
CA ILE A 149 2.12 2.93 -7.88
C ILE A 149 2.76 1.54 -7.91
N SER A 150 3.51 1.17 -6.87
CA SER A 150 4.14 -0.15 -6.77
C SER A 150 3.21 -1.28 -6.35
N CYS A 151 1.94 -0.98 -6.03
CA CYS A 151 0.98 -1.98 -5.57
C CYS A 151 0.73 -3.09 -6.60
N ASN A 152 0.57 -2.74 -7.88
CA ASN A 152 0.39 -3.72 -8.95
C ASN A 152 1.57 -4.69 -9.07
N ASP A 153 2.78 -4.14 -9.04
CA ASP A 153 4.00 -4.93 -9.15
C ASP A 153 4.17 -5.85 -7.92
N PHE A 154 3.82 -5.34 -6.74
CA PHE A 154 3.80 -6.12 -5.51
C PHE A 154 2.80 -7.28 -5.58
N ILE A 155 1.55 -7.03 -5.99
CA ILE A 155 0.53 -8.06 -6.12
C ILE A 155 0.95 -9.11 -7.15
N ALA A 156 1.38 -8.69 -8.34
CA ALA A 156 1.80 -9.60 -9.41
C ALA A 156 2.98 -10.50 -9.03
N LYS A 157 3.86 -10.04 -8.13
CA LYS A 157 5.04 -10.78 -7.66
C LYS A 157 4.81 -11.55 -6.35
N SER A 158 3.60 -11.55 -5.82
CA SER A 158 3.27 -12.20 -4.56
C SER A 158 2.19 -13.27 -4.71
N VAL A 159 2.03 -14.10 -3.69
CA VAL A 159 0.94 -15.10 -3.63
C VAL A 159 -0.44 -14.44 -3.68
N ALA A 160 -0.56 -13.15 -3.39
CA ALA A 160 -1.82 -12.43 -3.50
C ALA A 160 -2.40 -12.47 -4.93
N SER A 161 -1.56 -12.60 -5.97
CA SER A 161 -2.00 -12.73 -7.36
C SER A 161 -2.90 -13.96 -7.62
N PHE A 162 -2.82 -14.99 -6.79
CA PHE A 162 -3.69 -16.16 -6.88
C PHE A 162 -5.00 -16.04 -6.10
N LEU A 163 -5.07 -15.06 -5.19
CA LEU A 163 -6.18 -14.87 -4.27
C LEU A 163 -7.04 -13.67 -4.65
N ILE A 164 -6.41 -12.68 -5.26
CA ILE A 164 -7.03 -11.44 -5.74
C ILE A 164 -7.16 -11.57 -7.25
N SER A 165 -8.26 -12.20 -7.69
CA SER A 165 -8.42 -12.65 -9.09
C SER A 165 -8.74 -11.53 -10.08
N GLU A 166 -9.23 -10.39 -9.61
CA GLU A 166 -9.78 -9.33 -10.45
C GLU A 166 -9.17 -7.95 -10.20
N VAL A 167 -7.95 -7.87 -9.66
CA VAL A 167 -7.29 -6.56 -9.62
C VAL A 167 -6.99 -6.15 -11.06
N PRO A 168 -7.87 -5.35 -11.70
CA PRO A 168 -7.52 -4.76 -12.97
C PRO A 168 -6.28 -3.93 -12.72
N LEU A 169 -5.42 -3.83 -13.71
CA LEU A 169 -4.24 -2.99 -13.66
C LEU A 169 -4.60 -1.66 -12.98
N ILE A 170 -4.16 -1.48 -11.75
CA ILE A 170 -4.40 -0.29 -10.96
C ILE A 170 -3.69 0.84 -11.70
N SER A 171 -4.43 1.70 -12.36
CA SER A 171 -3.88 2.89 -12.99
C SER A 171 -3.97 4.06 -12.01
N LEU A 172 -3.10 5.06 -12.13
CA LEU A 172 -3.16 6.26 -11.30
C LEU A 172 -4.55 6.92 -11.32
N LYS A 173 -5.22 6.91 -12.48
CA LYS A 173 -6.57 7.46 -12.63
C LYS A 173 -7.61 6.61 -11.89
N SER A 174 -7.57 5.29 -12.02
CA SER A 174 -8.51 4.40 -11.34
C SER A 174 -8.29 4.39 -9.83
N ASP A 175 -7.03 4.53 -9.37
CA ASP A 175 -6.69 4.68 -7.96
C ASP A 175 -7.22 5.98 -7.38
N SER A 176 -7.09 7.09 -8.09
CA SER A 176 -7.61 8.37 -7.64
C SER A 176 -9.13 8.31 -7.42
N VAL A 177 -9.88 7.69 -8.33
CA VAL A 177 -11.33 7.48 -8.17
C VAL A 177 -11.64 6.57 -6.99
N PHE A 178 -10.93 5.46 -6.87
CA PHE A 178 -11.10 4.52 -5.77
C PHE A 178 -10.84 5.16 -4.40
N PHE A 179 -9.72 5.85 -4.24
CA PHE A 179 -9.41 6.54 -2.98
C PHE A 179 -10.30 7.76 -2.72
N GLY A 180 -10.79 8.41 -3.78
CA GLY A 180 -11.82 9.43 -3.65
C GLY A 180 -13.09 8.88 -3.00
N PHE A 181 -13.52 7.68 -3.39
CA PHE A 181 -14.65 6.99 -2.76
C PHE A 181 -14.32 6.51 -1.34
N MET A 182 -13.18 5.82 -1.15
CA MET A 182 -12.77 5.28 0.16
C MET A 182 -12.50 6.37 1.20
N GLY A 183 -12.13 7.57 0.76
CA GLY A 183 -11.92 8.74 1.62
C GLY A 183 -13.19 9.45 2.07
N THR A 184 -14.36 9.01 1.62
CA THR A 184 -15.63 9.62 2.03
C THR A 184 -16.02 9.21 3.46
N ASP A 185 -16.75 10.09 4.16
CA ASP A 185 -17.33 9.76 5.48
C ASP A 185 -18.29 8.58 5.40
N GLU A 186 -18.97 8.38 4.27
CA GLU A 186 -19.87 7.25 4.05
C GLU A 186 -19.08 5.92 4.05
N ALA A 187 -18.00 5.82 3.30
CA ALA A 187 -17.17 4.60 3.24
C ALA A 187 -16.53 4.31 4.60
N LYS A 188 -15.99 5.34 5.26
CA LYS A 188 -15.44 5.26 6.62
C LYS A 188 -16.49 4.74 7.60
N MET A 189 -17.70 5.28 7.53
CA MET A 189 -18.82 4.88 8.38
C MET A 189 -19.25 3.44 8.17
N LYS A 190 -19.36 2.99 6.90
CA LYS A 190 -19.68 1.60 6.57
C LYS A 190 -18.67 0.65 7.20
N PHE A 191 -17.39 0.96 7.08
CA PHE A 191 -16.33 0.13 7.67
C PHE A 191 -16.44 0.07 9.19
N PHE A 192 -16.49 1.23 9.88
CA PHE A 192 -16.49 1.25 11.34
C PHE A 192 -17.76 0.66 11.94
N LYS A 193 -18.92 0.80 11.31
CA LYS A 193 -20.15 0.10 11.75
C LYS A 193 -19.98 -1.42 11.71
N ALA A 194 -19.51 -1.97 10.61
CA ALA A 194 -19.26 -3.41 10.48
C ALA A 194 -18.19 -3.89 11.48
N TYR A 195 -17.13 -3.11 11.62
CA TYR A 195 -16.01 -3.43 12.50
C TYR A 195 -16.41 -3.41 13.97
N VAL A 196 -17.03 -2.33 14.45
CA VAL A 196 -17.46 -2.20 15.85
C VAL A 196 -18.50 -3.25 16.20
N SER A 197 -19.45 -3.54 15.28
CA SER A 197 -20.42 -4.60 15.47
C SER A 197 -19.73 -5.96 15.70
N ALA A 198 -18.79 -6.32 14.83
CA ALA A 198 -18.06 -7.58 14.95
C ALA A 198 -17.18 -7.64 16.21
N MET A 199 -16.55 -6.52 16.61
CA MET A 199 -15.79 -6.48 17.86
C MET A 199 -16.69 -6.67 19.09
N ARG A 200 -17.90 -6.14 19.08
CA ARG A 200 -18.87 -6.27 20.18
C ARG A 200 -19.46 -7.65 20.31
N GLU A 201 -19.52 -8.44 19.25
CA GLU A 201 -19.92 -9.85 19.35
C GLU A 201 -19.02 -10.64 20.31
N ASN A 202 -17.72 -10.33 20.29
CA ASN A 202 -16.72 -10.96 21.15
C ASN A 202 -16.46 -10.20 22.47
N ASN A 203 -16.65 -8.90 22.47
CA ASN A 203 -16.47 -8.02 23.63
C ASN A 203 -17.58 -6.97 23.69
N PRO A 204 -18.69 -7.24 24.41
CA PRO A 204 -19.84 -6.30 24.49
C PRO A 204 -19.49 -4.92 25.02
N LYS A 205 -18.35 -4.78 25.73
CA LYS A 205 -17.85 -3.50 26.25
C LYS A 205 -16.93 -2.75 25.29
N PHE A 206 -16.66 -3.30 24.10
CA PHE A 206 -15.82 -2.64 23.12
C PHE A 206 -16.29 -1.22 22.80
N GLY A 207 -15.41 -0.25 22.98
CA GLY A 207 -15.65 1.17 22.73
C GLY A 207 -16.39 1.91 23.86
N ARG A 208 -16.65 1.27 25.01
CA ARG A 208 -17.24 1.98 26.17
C ARG A 208 -16.20 2.77 26.97
N GLY A 209 -15.00 2.25 27.13
CA GLY A 209 -13.83 2.97 27.63
C GLY A 209 -12.90 3.31 26.49
N CYS A 210 -12.49 4.57 26.36
CA CYS A 210 -11.70 5.02 25.23
C CYS A 210 -10.49 5.87 25.62
N TYR A 211 -9.36 5.63 24.94
CA TYR A 211 -8.25 6.56 24.86
C TYR A 211 -8.44 7.49 23.67
N VAL A 212 -8.14 8.76 23.85
CA VAL A 212 -8.15 9.74 22.75
C VAL A 212 -6.79 10.43 22.68
N ASP A 213 -6.21 10.38 21.51
CA ASP A 213 -4.97 11.08 21.24
C ASP A 213 -4.94 11.64 19.82
N SER A 214 -4.12 12.64 19.58
CA SER A 214 -3.90 13.21 18.26
C SER A 214 -2.43 13.25 17.90
N THR A 215 -2.16 12.85 16.66
CA THR A 215 -0.81 12.86 16.10
C THR A 215 -0.71 13.86 14.97
N PRO A 216 0.25 14.80 15.01
CA PRO A 216 0.52 15.68 13.90
C PRO A 216 1.13 14.89 12.73
N LEU A 217 0.63 15.14 11.52
CA LEU A 217 1.13 14.55 10.27
C LEU A 217 1.62 15.68 9.37
N PRO A 218 2.91 16.06 9.47
CA PRO A 218 3.51 17.03 8.55
C PRO A 218 3.49 16.50 7.12
N ASN A 219 3.19 17.37 6.17
CA ASN A 219 3.18 17.00 4.76
C ASN A 219 3.41 18.23 3.87
N ASP A 220 3.80 17.95 2.61
CA ASP A 220 4.08 18.97 1.59
C ASP A 220 3.00 19.01 0.49
N ILE A 221 1.81 18.48 0.75
CA ILE A 221 0.71 18.45 -0.23
C ILE A 221 0.11 19.84 -0.36
N SER A 222 0.22 20.47 -1.55
CA SER A 222 -0.24 21.84 -1.77
C SER A 222 -1.76 22.02 -1.72
N ASP A 223 -2.52 21.03 -2.18
CA ASP A 223 -3.98 21.12 -2.35
C ASP A 223 -4.78 20.31 -1.31
N ASN A 224 -4.30 20.26 -0.09
CA ASN A 224 -5.04 19.60 0.99
C ASN A 224 -5.76 20.67 1.85
N PRO A 225 -7.12 20.67 1.87
CA PRO A 225 -7.90 21.68 2.60
C PRO A 225 -7.74 21.62 4.13
N PHE A 226 -7.23 20.49 4.66
CA PHE A 226 -6.94 20.32 6.08
C PHE A 226 -5.51 20.77 6.46
N ASN A 227 -4.68 21.12 5.49
CA ASN A 227 -3.34 21.62 5.76
C ASN A 227 -3.42 22.99 6.42
N ALA A 228 -2.81 23.09 7.59
CA ALA A 228 -2.69 24.34 8.31
C ALA A 228 -1.31 24.47 8.95
N LEU A 229 -0.84 25.72 9.05
CA LEU A 229 0.41 26.03 9.71
C LEU A 229 0.23 25.86 11.23
N CYS A 230 1.04 24.99 11.83
CA CYS A 230 1.04 24.77 13.26
C CYS A 230 2.39 25.16 13.85
N SER A 231 2.36 25.98 14.92
CA SER A 231 3.55 26.44 15.66
C SER A 231 4.01 25.45 16.73
N HIS A 232 3.24 24.41 17.01
CA HIS A 232 3.50 23.44 18.10
C HIS A 232 4.06 22.10 17.59
N GLY A 233 4.66 22.08 16.43
CA GLY A 233 5.29 20.87 15.89
C GLY A 233 6.64 20.55 16.55
N LEU A 234 7.05 19.30 16.51
CA LEU A 234 8.34 18.80 17.02
C LEU A 234 9.57 19.53 16.45
N LYS A 235 9.42 20.21 15.31
CA LYS A 235 10.49 20.93 14.59
C LYS A 235 10.16 22.42 14.35
N GLY A 236 9.26 23.01 15.14
CA GLY A 236 8.81 24.39 14.93
C GLY A 236 7.58 24.48 14.01
N CYS A 237 7.40 25.61 13.30
CA CYS A 237 6.28 25.80 12.38
C CYS A 237 6.35 24.82 11.20
N SER A 238 5.30 24.05 11.01
CA SER A 238 5.16 23.15 9.85
C SER A 238 3.72 23.12 9.33
N ILE A 239 3.57 22.93 8.03
CA ILE A 239 2.28 22.63 7.42
C ILE A 239 1.95 21.17 7.76
N GLN A 240 0.78 20.94 8.33
CA GLN A 240 0.38 19.62 8.78
C GLN A 240 -1.13 19.44 8.81
N VAL A 241 -1.57 18.21 8.83
CA VAL A 241 -2.89 17.76 9.29
C VAL A 241 -2.74 17.09 10.65
N ARG A 242 -3.83 16.85 11.36
CA ARG A 242 -3.84 16.04 12.57
C ARG A 242 -4.69 14.81 12.39
N LEU A 243 -4.16 13.67 12.80
CA LEU A 243 -4.89 12.41 12.93
C LEU A 243 -5.34 12.30 14.39
N VAL A 244 -6.64 12.28 14.61
CA VAL A 244 -7.24 11.97 15.93
C VAL A 244 -7.59 10.49 15.94
N LEU A 245 -7.12 9.78 16.95
CA LEU A 245 -7.41 8.36 17.16
C LEU A 245 -8.23 8.18 18.43
N ILE A 246 -9.25 7.32 18.33
CA ILE A 246 -10.01 6.82 19.48
C ILE A 246 -9.75 5.34 19.56
N LEU A 247 -9.18 4.88 20.65
CA LEU A 247 -8.81 3.49 20.90
C LEU A 247 -9.63 2.92 22.04
N ASP A 248 -10.04 1.68 21.93
CA ASP A 248 -10.66 0.96 23.02
C ASP A 248 -9.69 0.70 24.17
N GLU A 249 -10.12 1.00 25.37
CA GLU A 249 -9.29 0.96 26.58
C GLU A 249 -8.78 -0.45 26.91
N LEU A 250 -9.56 -1.49 26.64
CA LEU A 250 -9.23 -2.86 27.01
C LEU A 250 -8.34 -3.55 25.96
N THR A 251 -8.58 -3.26 24.71
CA THR A 251 -7.93 -3.97 23.60
C THR A 251 -6.82 -3.15 22.94
N GLY A 252 -6.84 -1.82 23.10
CA GLY A 252 -5.98 -0.91 22.35
C GLY A 252 -6.30 -0.84 20.86
N LEU A 253 -7.40 -1.44 20.43
CA LEU A 253 -7.81 -1.43 19.03
C LEU A 253 -8.54 -0.13 18.68
N PRO A 254 -8.43 0.36 17.44
CA PRO A 254 -9.08 1.59 17.02
C PRO A 254 -10.61 1.44 17.03
N VAL A 255 -11.30 2.38 17.63
CA VAL A 255 -12.76 2.54 17.56
C VAL A 255 -13.14 3.50 16.45
N TRP A 256 -12.30 4.53 16.25
CA TRP A 256 -12.49 5.55 15.24
C TRP A 256 -11.21 6.32 14.95
N TYR A 257 -11.17 6.95 13.80
CA TYR A 257 -10.19 8.01 13.52
C TYR A 257 -10.84 9.18 12.77
N ASP A 258 -10.25 10.36 12.92
CA ASP A 258 -10.60 11.51 12.10
C ASP A 258 -9.36 12.30 11.70
N ILE A 259 -9.46 13.02 10.57
CA ILE A 259 -8.41 13.91 10.09
C ILE A 259 -8.95 15.34 10.17
N ILE A 260 -8.22 16.18 10.87
CA ILE A 260 -8.63 17.56 11.15
C ILE A 260 -7.53 18.53 10.74
N PRO A 261 -7.87 19.82 10.55
CA PRO A 261 -6.87 20.85 10.30
C PRO A 261 -5.79 20.91 11.38
N GLY A 262 -4.54 21.05 10.94
CA GLY A 262 -3.37 20.98 11.81
C GLY A 262 -3.27 22.06 12.87
N ASN A 263 -3.97 23.18 12.70
CA ASN A 263 -4.01 24.31 13.65
C ASN A 263 -5.14 24.23 14.67
N LEU A 264 -6.04 23.24 14.58
CA LEU A 264 -7.10 23.11 15.56
C LEU A 264 -6.53 22.60 16.90
N LEU A 265 -7.02 23.22 17.97
CA LEU A 265 -6.67 22.84 19.33
C LEU A 265 -7.39 21.55 19.73
N ASP A 266 -6.71 20.70 20.47
CA ASP A 266 -7.20 19.39 20.90
C ASP A 266 -8.55 19.47 21.62
N VAL A 267 -8.74 20.49 22.47
CA VAL A 267 -9.96 20.72 23.25
C VAL A 267 -11.23 20.88 22.40
N SER A 268 -11.15 21.62 21.28
CA SER A 268 -12.30 21.88 20.42
C SER A 268 -12.70 20.67 19.56
N THR A 269 -11.78 19.74 19.39
CA THR A 269 -11.90 18.62 18.45
C THR A 269 -12.62 17.43 19.09
N VAL A 270 -12.31 17.12 20.35
CA VAL A 270 -12.84 15.94 21.05
C VAL A 270 -14.36 15.94 21.03
N ARG A 271 -15.01 17.07 21.33
CA ARG A 271 -16.47 17.17 21.33
C ARG A 271 -17.07 16.77 19.98
N THR A 272 -16.59 17.40 18.91
CA THR A 272 -17.14 17.20 17.57
C THR A 272 -16.93 15.75 17.09
N VAL A 273 -15.77 15.19 17.39
CA VAL A 273 -15.46 13.79 17.01
C VAL A 273 -16.31 12.82 17.83
N PHE A 274 -16.44 13.05 19.15
CA PHE A 274 -17.26 12.16 20.00
C PHE A 274 -18.74 12.18 19.67
N ASP A 275 -19.33 13.35 19.48
CA ASP A 275 -20.75 13.47 19.13
C ASP A 275 -21.04 12.75 17.80
N LYS A 276 -20.14 12.87 16.82
CA LYS A 276 -20.23 12.13 15.56
C LYS A 276 -20.10 10.61 15.76
N VAL A 277 -19.14 10.17 16.53
CA VAL A 277 -18.84 8.75 16.75
C VAL A 277 -19.95 8.09 17.54
N ALA A 278 -20.39 8.69 18.63
CA ALA A 278 -21.45 8.16 19.48
C ALA A 278 -22.75 7.98 18.66
N ALA A 279 -23.17 9.02 17.94
CA ALA A 279 -24.37 8.98 17.12
C ALA A 279 -24.26 7.99 15.94
N ALA A 280 -23.09 7.89 15.34
CA ALA A 280 -22.87 7.12 14.12
C ALA A 280 -22.67 5.62 14.36
N LEU A 281 -22.05 5.25 15.48
CA LEU A 281 -21.70 3.87 15.81
C LEU A 281 -22.58 3.28 16.91
N ASP A 282 -23.54 4.04 17.41
CA ASP A 282 -24.39 3.65 18.55
C ASP A 282 -23.53 3.20 19.76
N ILE A 283 -22.52 4.01 20.09
CA ILE A 283 -21.62 3.74 21.19
C ILE A 283 -21.95 4.64 22.37
N GLU A 284 -22.31 4.03 23.50
CA GLU A 284 -22.30 4.70 24.80
C GLU A 284 -20.89 4.65 25.39
N VAL A 285 -20.22 5.79 25.42
CA VAL A 285 -18.92 5.92 26.05
C VAL A 285 -19.09 6.22 27.52
N ASP A 286 -18.58 5.34 28.39
CA ASP A 286 -18.65 5.46 29.85
C ASP A 286 -17.43 6.19 30.42
N SER A 287 -16.25 5.97 29.84
CA SER A 287 -15.01 6.55 30.30
C SER A 287 -14.13 7.04 29.16
N LEU A 288 -13.44 8.15 29.40
CA LEU A 288 -12.51 8.78 28.50
C LEU A 288 -11.17 8.99 29.18
N VAL A 289 -10.11 8.52 28.59
CA VAL A 289 -8.73 8.80 28.98
C VAL A 289 -8.11 9.75 27.96
N VAL A 290 -7.63 10.89 28.40
CA VAL A 290 -7.13 11.95 27.52
C VAL A 290 -5.83 12.56 28.04
N ASP A 291 -5.01 13.09 27.13
CA ASP A 291 -3.82 13.85 27.52
C ASP A 291 -4.19 15.25 28.04
N ALA A 292 -3.24 15.89 28.71
CA ALA A 292 -3.41 17.23 29.30
C ALA A 292 -3.84 18.32 28.30
N GLY A 293 -3.53 18.14 27.00
CA GLY A 293 -3.95 19.04 25.93
C GLY A 293 -5.47 19.09 25.72
N TYR A 294 -6.17 18.02 26.09
CA TYR A 294 -7.61 17.88 25.91
C TYR A 294 -8.43 18.30 27.13
N VAL A 295 -7.81 18.38 28.32
CA VAL A 295 -8.52 18.67 29.55
C VAL A 295 -8.85 20.17 29.63
N SER A 296 -10.15 20.47 29.64
CA SER A 296 -10.67 21.84 29.83
C SER A 296 -11.93 21.83 30.72
N LYS A 297 -12.30 23.02 31.23
CA LYS A 297 -13.53 23.17 32.01
C LYS A 297 -14.77 22.73 31.20
N GLU A 298 -14.79 23.09 29.93
CA GLU A 298 -15.86 22.73 29.00
C GLU A 298 -15.95 21.20 28.79
N MET A 299 -14.81 20.52 28.63
CA MET A 299 -14.77 19.09 28.49
C MET A 299 -15.23 18.35 29.74
N ILE A 300 -14.75 18.77 30.91
CA ILE A 300 -15.20 18.23 32.20
C ILE A 300 -16.69 18.46 32.37
N GLY A 301 -17.17 19.68 32.08
CA GLY A 301 -18.59 20.00 32.11
C GLY A 301 -19.44 19.13 31.20
N MET A 302 -19.01 18.89 29.98
CA MET A 302 -19.66 17.99 29.02
C MET A 302 -19.82 16.55 29.53
N CYS A 303 -18.80 16.05 30.20
CA CYS A 303 -18.82 14.67 30.69
C CYS A 303 -19.61 14.51 31.99
N HIS A 304 -19.75 15.57 32.80
CA HIS A 304 -20.46 15.53 34.08
C HIS A 304 -21.88 16.06 34.05
N ILE A 305 -22.20 17.03 33.18
CA ILE A 305 -23.54 17.63 33.14
C ILE A 305 -24.47 16.75 32.29
N GLY A 306 -25.34 15.98 32.97
CA GLY A 306 -26.38 15.14 32.32
C GLY A 306 -25.86 13.81 31.79
N THR A 307 -24.64 13.41 32.08
CA THR A 307 -24.09 12.09 31.73
C THR A 307 -23.24 11.54 32.88
N GLU A 308 -23.34 10.23 33.15
CA GLU A 308 -22.51 9.54 34.15
C GLU A 308 -21.10 9.15 33.57
N LYS A 309 -20.55 9.96 32.68
CA LYS A 309 -19.28 9.66 32.04
C LYS A 309 -18.11 10.05 32.92
N SER A 310 -17.12 9.16 32.99
CA SER A 310 -15.86 9.42 33.69
C SER A 310 -14.80 9.99 32.74
N VAL A 311 -14.07 11.01 33.17
CA VAL A 311 -12.92 11.54 32.44
C VAL A 311 -11.66 11.36 33.30
N ILE A 312 -10.66 10.73 32.73
CA ILE A 312 -9.33 10.58 33.33
C ILE A 312 -8.35 11.35 32.45
N GLY A 313 -7.69 12.32 33.02
CA GLY A 313 -6.70 13.12 32.30
C GLY A 313 -5.73 13.78 33.21
N ARG A 314 -4.52 14.03 32.71
CA ARG A 314 -3.53 14.85 33.43
C ARG A 314 -3.99 16.28 33.40
N MET A 315 -4.03 16.92 34.55
CA MET A 315 -4.33 18.34 34.65
C MET A 315 -3.28 19.19 33.94
N PRO A 316 -3.67 20.10 33.05
CA PRO A 316 -2.73 20.97 32.36
C PRO A 316 -2.07 21.95 33.33
N ASN A 317 -0.76 22.06 33.26
CA ASN A 317 0.00 23.03 34.04
C ASN A 317 -0.12 24.45 33.43
N ARG A 318 -1.32 25.04 33.51
CA ARG A 318 -1.59 26.40 33.00
C ARG A 318 -2.03 27.30 34.15
N LYS A 319 -1.50 28.55 34.19
CA LYS A 319 -1.95 29.56 35.15
C LYS A 319 -3.46 29.81 35.01
N GLY A 320 -4.18 29.78 36.11
CA GLY A 320 -5.63 30.00 36.16
C GLY A 320 -6.48 28.75 35.88
N PHE A 321 -5.90 27.55 35.79
CA PHE A 321 -6.64 26.32 35.78
C PHE A 321 -6.84 25.85 37.21
N LEU A 322 -8.07 25.53 37.60
CA LEU A 322 -8.67 24.92 38.81
C LEU A 322 -7.78 24.51 40.01
N PHE A 323 -6.44 24.54 39.90
CA PHE A 323 -5.55 24.17 41.01
C PHE A 323 -5.71 25.08 42.23
N GLU A 324 -6.03 26.37 42.00
CA GLU A 324 -6.23 27.35 43.08
C GLU A 324 -7.60 27.22 43.76
N GLU A 325 -8.55 26.56 43.12
CA GLU A 325 -9.92 26.36 43.69
C GLU A 325 -10.09 24.97 44.33
N LEU A 326 -9.12 24.04 44.14
CA LEU A 326 -9.18 22.65 44.67
C LEU A 326 -8.32 22.46 45.91
N TYR A 327 -7.54 23.47 46.32
CA TYR A 327 -6.73 23.55 47.52
C TYR A 327 -6.98 24.88 48.21
#